data_387c26ef28d4bb74dd38c9eb7b7b973d
#
_entry.id   387c26ef28d4bb74dd38c9eb7b7b973d
#
_cell.length_a   1.000
_cell.length_b   1.000
_cell.length_c   1.000
_cell.angle_alpha   90.00
_cell.angle_beta   90.00
_cell.angle_gamma   90.00
#
_symmetry.space_group_name_H-M   'P 1'
#
loop_
_entity.id
_entity.type
_entity.pdbx_description
1 polymer ?
#
loop_
_entity_poly.entity_id
_entity_poly.type
_entity_poly.pdbx_seq_one_letter_code
_entity_poly.pdbx_strand_id
1 'polypeptide(L)'
;MQSGELSVSTSKRMEIIDITSQISQALLAAGGGDGLCFVYNPHTTAGLTINEGADPAVREDILAVFNQIIPSNFPYKHLEGNSPAHIMASLMGSSVTVIAENGHLLLGTWQKIYFCEFDGPRSRKLLWRLM
;
A
#
# COMPACT_ATOMS: atom_id res chain seq x y z
N MET A 1 -8.48 17.25 13.77
CA MET A 1 -8.10 16.25 12.74
C MET A 1 -6.59 16.12 12.71
N GLN A 2 -6.09 14.91 12.78
CA GLN A 2 -4.66 14.62 12.67
C GLN A 2 -4.35 14.15 11.26
N SER A 3 -3.17 14.49 10.76
CA SER A 3 -2.74 14.10 9.42
C SER A 3 -1.22 14.11 9.33
N GLY A 4 -0.70 13.46 8.31
CA GLY A 4 0.74 13.45 8.07
C GLY A 4 1.10 12.77 6.76
N GLU A 5 2.40 12.70 6.54
CA GLU A 5 3.02 12.02 5.40
C GLU A 5 3.91 10.89 5.91
N LEU A 6 4.01 9.83 5.11
CA LEU A 6 4.93 8.73 5.32
C LEU A 6 5.81 8.58 4.09
N SER A 7 7.07 8.29 4.29
CA SER A 7 8.00 7.96 3.20
C SER A 7 8.21 6.46 3.16
N VAL A 8 8.14 5.88 1.96
CA VAL A 8 8.40 4.47 1.73
C VAL A 8 9.45 4.36 0.65
N SER A 9 10.59 3.74 0.97
CA SER A 9 11.65 3.46 0.00
C SER A 9 11.50 2.02 -0.48
N THR A 10 11.33 1.85 -1.79
CA THR A 10 11.20 0.51 -2.38
C THR A 10 12.53 0.08 -3.00
N SER A 11 12.80 -1.22 -3.02
CA SER A 11 14.10 -1.77 -3.43
C SER A 11 14.03 -2.66 -4.67
N LYS A 12 12.82 -3.02 -5.10
CA LYS A 12 12.58 -3.92 -6.24
C LYS A 12 11.56 -3.31 -7.18
N ARG A 13 11.51 -3.84 -8.41
CA ARG A 13 10.47 -3.45 -9.37
C ARG A 13 9.07 -3.71 -8.82
N MET A 14 8.85 -4.89 -8.26
CA MET A 14 7.59 -5.27 -7.60
C MET A 14 7.88 -5.71 -6.17
N GLU A 15 7.14 -5.14 -5.23
CA GLU A 15 7.39 -5.38 -3.80
C GLU A 15 6.12 -5.06 -3.01
N ILE A 16 5.75 -5.94 -2.09
CA ILE A 16 4.65 -5.68 -1.14
C ILE A 16 5.27 -5.46 0.24
N ILE A 17 5.14 -4.25 0.76
CA ILE A 17 5.82 -3.79 1.97
C ILE A 17 4.81 -3.60 3.09
N ASP A 18 5.04 -4.22 4.24
CA ASP A 18 4.26 -4.01 5.45
C ASP A 18 4.56 -2.63 6.02
N ILE A 19 3.56 -1.76 6.04
CA ILE A 19 3.65 -0.39 6.56
C ILE A 19 2.83 -0.19 7.84
N THR A 20 2.31 -1.27 8.42
CA THR A 20 1.42 -1.20 9.59
C THR A 20 2.05 -0.49 10.76
N SER A 21 3.29 -0.87 11.13
CA SER A 21 3.99 -0.25 12.27
C SER A 21 4.29 1.22 12.02
N GLN A 22 4.62 1.57 10.78
CA GLN A 22 4.94 2.95 10.39
C GLN A 22 3.70 3.84 10.54
N ILE A 23 2.54 3.36 10.13
CA ILE A 23 1.27 4.09 10.30
C ILE A 23 0.90 4.19 11.78
N SER A 24 1.01 3.09 12.53
CA SER A 24 0.71 3.06 13.97
C SER A 24 1.57 4.06 14.74
N GLN A 25 2.86 4.11 14.45
CA GLN A 25 3.78 5.05 15.10
C GLN A 25 3.47 6.50 14.74
N ALA A 26 3.14 6.78 13.48
CA ALA A 26 2.77 8.12 13.04
C ALA A 26 1.49 8.60 13.73
N LEU A 27 0.50 7.72 13.86
CA LEU A 27 -0.77 8.02 14.54
C LEU A 27 -0.53 8.35 16.02
N LEU A 28 0.24 7.54 16.73
CA LEU A 28 0.56 7.78 18.14
C LEU A 28 1.38 9.06 18.33
N ALA A 29 2.36 9.31 17.46
CA ALA A 29 3.18 10.52 17.51
C ALA A 29 2.38 11.80 17.30
N ALA A 30 1.27 11.71 16.55
CA ALA A 30 0.36 12.84 16.32
C ALA A 30 -0.71 13.01 17.43
N GLY A 31 -0.66 12.18 18.47
CA GLY A 31 -1.57 12.27 19.62
C GLY A 31 -2.56 11.11 19.73
N GLY A 32 -2.61 10.20 18.79
CA GLY A 32 -3.55 9.07 18.78
C GLY A 32 -5.01 9.53 18.67
N GLY A 33 -5.92 8.74 19.20
CA GLY A 33 -7.34 9.06 19.25
C GLY A 33 -8.22 8.04 18.58
N ASP A 34 -9.51 8.39 18.48
CA ASP A 34 -10.54 7.55 17.90
C ASP A 34 -10.97 8.10 16.54
N GLY A 35 -11.32 7.23 15.63
CA GLY A 35 -11.85 7.64 14.33
C GLY A 35 -11.53 6.66 13.21
N LEU A 36 -11.50 7.18 12.00
CA LEU A 36 -11.14 6.43 10.82
C LEU A 36 -9.74 6.89 10.36
N CYS A 37 -8.78 5.97 10.38
CA CYS A 37 -7.46 6.23 9.83
C CYS A 37 -7.50 5.94 8.33
N PHE A 38 -7.44 7.00 7.54
CA PHE A 38 -7.44 6.95 6.08
C PHE A 38 -6.01 7.09 5.59
N VAL A 39 -5.56 6.14 4.75
CA VAL A 39 -4.23 6.16 4.14
C VAL A 39 -4.40 6.25 2.63
N TYR A 40 -3.74 7.21 2.02
CA TYR A 40 -3.88 7.52 0.61
C TYR A 40 -2.54 7.45 -0.11
N ASN A 41 -2.54 6.79 -1.25
CA ASN A 41 -1.41 6.68 -2.16
C ASN A 41 -1.63 7.58 -3.38
N PRO A 42 -0.83 8.66 -3.56
CA PRO A 42 -0.98 9.57 -4.69
C PRO A 42 -0.22 9.12 -5.96
N HIS A 43 0.38 7.94 -5.96
CA HIS A 43 1.15 7.44 -7.10
C HIS A 43 0.28 6.57 -8.01
N THR A 44 0.62 6.54 -9.31
CA THR A 44 -0.15 5.83 -10.33
C THR A 44 0.40 4.44 -10.66
N THR A 45 1.56 4.07 -10.12
CA THR A 45 2.21 2.77 -10.33
C THR A 45 2.46 2.01 -9.04
N ALA A 46 1.67 2.29 -8.03
CA ALA A 46 1.68 1.63 -6.74
C ALA A 46 0.26 1.59 -6.17
N GLY A 47 0.04 0.80 -5.13
CA GLY A 47 -1.27 0.67 -4.51
C GLY A 47 -1.18 0.40 -3.02
N LEU A 48 -2.35 0.32 -2.39
CA LEU A 48 -2.51 -0.01 -0.97
C LEU A 48 -3.50 -1.15 -0.84
N THR A 49 -3.25 -2.05 0.11
CA THR A 49 -4.19 -3.11 0.45
C THR A 49 -4.06 -3.51 1.92
N ILE A 50 -5.06 -4.22 2.41
CA ILE A 50 -5.05 -4.87 3.72
C ILE A 50 -5.23 -6.35 3.47
N ASN A 51 -4.26 -7.15 3.90
CA ASN A 51 -4.31 -8.60 3.72
C ASN A 51 -3.44 -9.29 4.76
N GLU A 52 -3.26 -10.59 4.62
CA GLU A 52 -2.60 -11.42 5.60
C GLU A 52 -1.12 -11.08 5.76
N GLY A 53 -0.67 -11.00 7.01
CA GLY A 53 0.70 -10.66 7.35
C GLY A 53 1.50 -11.77 8.01
N ALA A 54 0.89 -12.92 8.34
CA ALA A 54 1.57 -14.00 9.04
C ALA A 54 2.39 -14.89 8.10
N ASP A 55 1.85 -15.17 6.91
CA ASP A 55 2.50 -16.03 5.93
C ASP A 55 3.01 -15.20 4.74
N PRO A 56 4.34 -15.06 4.58
CA PRO A 56 4.92 -14.32 3.45
C PRO A 56 4.54 -14.89 2.08
N ALA A 57 4.15 -16.15 2.01
CA ALA A 57 3.75 -16.79 0.76
C ALA A 57 2.51 -16.13 0.15
N VAL A 58 1.62 -15.55 0.96
CA VAL A 58 0.43 -14.84 0.44
C VAL A 58 0.86 -13.66 -0.44
N ARG A 59 1.84 -12.87 0.00
CA ARG A 59 2.38 -11.75 -0.79
C ARG A 59 3.03 -12.22 -2.08
N GLU A 60 3.79 -13.32 -2.00
CA GLU A 60 4.42 -13.92 -3.18
C GLU A 60 3.38 -14.39 -4.19
N ASP A 61 2.31 -15.02 -3.71
CA ASP A 61 1.22 -15.51 -4.56
C ASP A 61 0.48 -14.34 -5.23
N ILE A 62 0.23 -13.25 -4.52
CA ILE A 62 -0.41 -12.05 -5.11
C ILE A 62 0.42 -11.53 -6.28
N LEU A 63 1.73 -11.35 -6.09
CA LEU A 63 2.62 -10.85 -7.14
C LEU A 63 2.72 -11.84 -8.30
N ALA A 64 2.80 -13.13 -8.02
CA ALA A 64 2.87 -14.16 -9.04
C ALA A 64 1.60 -14.18 -9.91
N VAL A 65 0.43 -14.10 -9.29
CA VAL A 65 -0.84 -14.08 -10.02
C VAL A 65 -0.97 -12.80 -10.84
N PHE A 66 -0.58 -11.65 -10.31
CA PHE A 66 -0.61 -10.39 -11.07
C PHE A 66 0.27 -10.48 -12.31
N ASN A 67 1.48 -11.05 -12.20
CA ASN A 67 2.35 -11.27 -13.35
C ASN A 67 1.76 -12.27 -14.37
N GLN A 68 0.94 -13.20 -13.91
CA GLN A 68 0.28 -14.18 -14.76
C GLN A 68 -0.87 -13.56 -15.56
N ILE A 69 -1.70 -12.72 -14.93
CA ILE A 69 -2.93 -12.19 -15.53
C ILE A 69 -2.74 -10.84 -16.24
N ILE A 70 -1.66 -10.11 -15.94
CA ILE A 70 -1.35 -8.83 -16.56
C ILE A 70 -0.11 -9.03 -17.43
N PRO A 71 -0.29 -9.18 -18.76
CA PRO A 71 0.83 -9.53 -19.64
C PRO A 71 1.82 -8.39 -19.80
N SER A 72 3.11 -8.73 -19.79
CA SER A 72 4.19 -7.77 -20.09
C SER A 72 4.38 -7.52 -21.58
N ASN A 73 3.95 -8.47 -22.42
CA ASN A 73 4.15 -8.44 -23.87
C ASN A 73 2.92 -8.02 -24.67
N PHE A 74 1.92 -7.47 -24.01
CA PHE A 74 0.73 -6.90 -24.66
C PHE A 74 1.14 -5.62 -25.42
N PRO A 75 0.51 -5.29 -26.58
CA PRO A 75 0.86 -4.09 -27.34
C PRO A 75 0.31 -2.82 -26.67
N TYR A 76 0.89 -2.42 -25.56
CA TYR A 76 0.50 -1.23 -24.82
C TYR A 76 0.83 0.04 -25.61
N LYS A 77 0.01 1.07 -25.42
CA LYS A 77 0.15 2.36 -26.11
C LYS A 77 0.99 3.37 -25.33
N HIS A 78 1.12 3.17 -24.01
CA HIS A 78 1.89 4.07 -23.15
C HIS A 78 3.39 3.95 -23.45
N LEU A 79 4.05 5.07 -23.72
CA LEU A 79 5.43 5.05 -24.25
C LEU A 79 6.50 4.79 -23.20
N GLU A 80 6.19 4.97 -21.91
CA GLU A 80 7.16 4.71 -20.84
C GLU A 80 7.41 3.21 -20.59
N GLY A 81 6.58 2.34 -21.15
CA GLY A 81 6.77 0.90 -21.04
C GLY A 81 6.34 0.29 -19.70
N ASN A 82 5.61 1.04 -18.88
CA ASN A 82 5.18 0.59 -17.54
C ASN A 82 3.67 0.44 -17.38
N SER A 83 2.95 0.23 -18.48
CA SER A 83 1.49 0.02 -18.42
C SER A 83 1.06 -1.11 -17.49
N PRO A 84 1.76 -2.25 -17.40
CA PRO A 84 1.40 -3.28 -16.41
C PRO A 84 1.33 -2.74 -14.99
N ALA A 85 2.25 -1.87 -14.59
CA ALA A 85 2.26 -1.26 -13.26
C ALA A 85 1.04 -0.39 -13.02
N HIS A 86 0.61 0.40 -14.01
CA HIS A 86 -0.60 1.22 -13.93
C HIS A 86 -1.86 0.35 -13.78
N ILE A 87 -1.91 -0.77 -14.49
CA ILE A 87 -3.04 -1.69 -14.42
C ILE A 87 -3.08 -2.38 -13.05
N MET A 88 -1.94 -2.86 -12.55
CA MET A 88 -1.84 -3.46 -11.23
C MET A 88 -2.26 -2.47 -10.12
N ALA A 89 -1.81 -1.22 -10.23
CA ALA A 89 -2.20 -0.15 -9.30
C ALA A 89 -3.72 0.06 -9.30
N SER A 90 -4.36 0.04 -10.47
CA SER A 90 -5.81 0.17 -10.61
C SER A 90 -6.56 -1.00 -9.97
N LEU A 91 -6.05 -2.21 -10.08
CA LEU A 91 -6.65 -3.39 -9.45
C LEU A 91 -6.49 -3.36 -7.93
N MET A 92 -5.33 -2.93 -7.44
CA MET A 92 -5.05 -2.91 -6.01
C MET A 92 -5.79 -1.79 -5.29
N GLY A 93 -5.88 -0.62 -5.90
CA GLY A 93 -6.53 0.55 -5.31
C GLY A 93 -5.56 1.51 -4.65
N SER A 94 -6.05 2.73 -4.37
CA SER A 94 -5.23 3.86 -3.95
C SER A 94 -5.38 4.23 -2.47
N SER A 95 -6.26 3.60 -1.74
CA SER A 95 -6.51 3.95 -0.34
C SER A 95 -6.97 2.76 0.48
N VAL A 96 -6.74 2.86 1.77
CA VAL A 96 -7.31 1.96 2.76
C VAL A 96 -7.83 2.77 3.94
N THR A 97 -8.82 2.24 4.65
CA THR A 97 -9.38 2.85 5.84
C THR A 97 -9.45 1.82 6.95
N VAL A 98 -8.97 2.18 8.13
CA VAL A 98 -8.97 1.32 9.31
C VAL A 98 -9.54 2.09 10.48
N ILE A 99 -10.41 1.45 11.27
CA ILE A 99 -10.91 2.03 12.52
C ILE A 99 -9.75 2.17 13.50
N ALA A 100 -9.65 3.32 14.15
CA ALA A 100 -8.69 3.56 15.23
C ALA A 100 -9.44 3.80 16.53
N GLU A 101 -8.98 3.18 17.60
CA GLU A 101 -9.48 3.41 18.98
C GLU A 101 -8.29 3.60 19.91
N ASN A 102 -8.33 4.67 20.70
CA ASN A 102 -7.26 5.01 21.66
C ASN A 102 -5.87 5.02 21.00
N GLY A 103 -5.80 5.49 19.75
CA GLY A 103 -4.55 5.52 19.00
C GLY A 103 -4.10 4.19 18.42
N HIS A 104 -4.89 3.14 18.53
CA HIS A 104 -4.58 1.81 18.02
C HIS A 104 -5.44 1.46 16.80
N LEU A 105 -4.82 0.91 15.77
CA LEU A 105 -5.52 0.42 14.58
C LEU A 105 -6.22 -0.89 14.90
N LEU A 106 -7.53 -0.96 14.63
CA LEU A 106 -8.32 -2.17 14.84
C LEU A 106 -8.21 -3.06 13.60
N LEU A 107 -7.12 -3.79 13.51
CA LEU A 107 -6.90 -4.79 12.47
C LEU A 107 -7.30 -6.18 12.97
N GLY A 108 -7.77 -7.03 12.07
CA GLY A 108 -7.95 -8.45 12.37
C GLY A 108 -6.61 -9.10 12.70
N THR A 109 -6.65 -10.27 13.35
CA THR A 109 -5.45 -10.98 13.81
C THR A 109 -4.39 -11.17 12.73
N TRP A 110 -4.81 -11.41 11.51
CA TRP A 110 -3.93 -11.71 10.38
C TRP A 110 -3.72 -10.52 9.45
N GLN A 111 -4.42 -9.40 9.67
CA GLN A 111 -4.37 -8.25 8.79
C GLN A 111 -3.14 -7.38 9.02
N LYS A 112 -2.53 -6.97 7.94
CA LYS A 112 -1.50 -5.92 7.86
C LYS A 112 -1.86 -4.95 6.75
N ILE A 113 -1.38 -3.73 6.87
CA ILE A 113 -1.51 -2.71 5.82
C ILE A 113 -0.27 -2.78 4.95
N TYR A 114 -0.47 -2.93 3.65
CA TYR A 114 0.61 -3.08 2.68
C TYR A 114 0.65 -1.96 1.67
N PHE A 115 1.85 -1.44 1.43
CA PHE A 115 2.16 -0.65 0.25
C PHE A 115 2.65 -1.59 -0.84
N CYS A 116 2.03 -1.52 -2.02
CA CYS A 116 2.33 -2.39 -3.15
C CYS A 116 3.04 -1.59 -4.24
N GLU A 117 4.34 -1.84 -4.42
CA GLU A 117 5.15 -1.23 -5.47
C GLU A 117 5.06 -2.07 -6.74
N PHE A 118 4.74 -1.44 -7.87
CA PHE A 118 4.66 -2.14 -9.15
C PHE A 118 5.67 -1.61 -10.19
N ASP A 119 6.42 -0.55 -9.88
CA ASP A 119 7.37 0.09 -10.81
C ASP A 119 8.56 0.71 -10.06
N GLY A 120 9.12 -0.06 -9.12
CA GLY A 120 10.28 0.35 -8.35
C GLY A 120 11.61 -0.01 -8.99
N PRO A 121 12.72 0.26 -8.30
CA PRO A 121 12.78 0.91 -6.97
C PRO A 121 12.55 2.42 -7.06
N ARG A 122 11.85 2.97 -6.07
CA ARG A 122 11.55 4.41 -5.99
C ARG A 122 11.43 4.87 -4.55
N SER A 123 11.51 6.19 -4.36
CA SER A 123 11.06 6.84 -3.13
C SER A 123 9.60 7.23 -3.30
N ARG A 124 8.76 6.76 -2.39
CA ARG A 124 7.32 6.97 -2.44
C ARG A 124 6.86 7.76 -1.22
N LYS A 125 5.74 8.47 -1.36
CA LYS A 125 5.05 9.15 -0.26
C LYS A 125 3.63 8.66 -0.15
N LEU A 126 3.18 8.53 1.10
CA LEU A 126 1.79 8.27 1.44
C LEU A 126 1.27 9.39 2.32
N LEU A 127 -0.01 9.66 2.22
CA LEU A 127 -0.71 10.61 3.08
C LEU A 127 -1.63 9.85 4.00
N TRP A 128 -1.80 10.33 5.25
CA TRP A 128 -2.76 9.73 6.16
C TRP A 128 -3.53 10.80 6.92
N ARG A 129 -4.74 10.46 7.32
CA ARG A 129 -5.58 11.30 8.17
C ARG A 129 -6.38 10.45 9.15
N LEU A 130 -6.54 10.97 10.35
CA LEU A 130 -7.50 10.47 11.32
C LEU A 130 -8.72 11.40 11.30
N MET A 131 -9.85 10.84 10.91
CA MET A 131 -11.12 11.57 10.79
C MET A 131 -12.14 11.07 11.78
#